data_4526e6d4113733f31f11bbd969e7d15c
#
_entry.id   4526e6d4113733f31f11bbd969e7d15c
#
_cell.length_a   1.000
_cell.length_b   1.000
_cell.length_c   1.000
_cell.angle_alpha   90.00
_cell.angle_beta   90.00
_cell.angle_gamma   90.00
#
_symmetry.space_group_name_H-M   'P 1'
#
loop_
_entity.id
_entity.type
_entity.pdbx_description
1 polymer ?
#
loop_
_entity_poly.entity_id
_entity_poly.type
_entity_poly.pdbx_seq_one_letter_code
_entity_poly.pdbx_strand_id
1 'polypeptide(L)'
;MIYAHILFGLENTLYDADLQLSMARMNAVKAMIAEGLPLNHESLYMMLEQIVKEYGVHFPKHFDILVERLGVKYSPRIIAAGVLAYRETSNVYLKPYPDVQPTLLALRDKGVKLYLITSGPPVKQWQKILSLN
;
A
#
# COMPACT_ATOMS: atom_id res chain seq x y z
N MET A 1 1.36 -23.05 -27.35
CA MET A 1 1.77 -22.69 -25.97
C MET A 1 2.94 -23.54 -25.54
N ILE A 2 4.05 -22.92 -25.24
CA ILE A 2 5.27 -23.61 -24.84
C ILE A 2 5.48 -23.64 -23.31
N TYR A 3 4.69 -22.84 -22.56
CA TYR A 3 4.80 -22.79 -21.11
C TYR A 3 3.65 -23.56 -20.46
N ALA A 4 3.98 -24.45 -19.51
CA ALA A 4 3.00 -25.22 -18.73
C ALA A 4 2.67 -24.53 -17.40
N HIS A 5 3.57 -23.71 -16.90
CA HIS A 5 3.47 -23.02 -15.61
C HIS A 5 3.90 -21.56 -15.77
N ILE A 6 3.16 -20.65 -15.16
CA ILE A 6 3.52 -19.22 -15.10
C ILE A 6 3.38 -18.75 -13.66
N LEU A 7 4.42 -18.05 -13.18
CA LEU A 7 4.47 -17.50 -11.85
C LEU A 7 4.33 -15.97 -11.96
N PHE A 8 3.40 -15.40 -11.21
CA PHE A 8 3.14 -13.96 -11.19
C PHE A 8 3.60 -13.36 -9.87
N GLY A 9 4.21 -12.18 -9.93
CA GLY A 9 4.35 -11.33 -8.76
C GLY A 9 3.00 -10.70 -8.40
N LEU A 10 2.90 -10.09 -7.23
CA LEU A 10 1.69 -9.43 -6.77
C LEU A 10 1.79 -7.91 -6.97
N GLU A 11 2.61 -7.25 -6.17
CA GLU A 11 2.79 -5.81 -6.19
C GLU A 11 3.41 -5.38 -7.53
N ASN A 12 2.83 -4.37 -8.17
CA ASN A 12 3.26 -3.82 -9.46
C ASN A 12 3.25 -4.82 -10.63
N THR A 13 2.67 -6.00 -10.42
CA THR A 13 2.41 -6.97 -11.47
C THR A 13 0.91 -7.11 -11.72
N LEU A 14 0.15 -7.36 -10.66
CA LEU A 14 -1.30 -7.53 -10.75
C LEU A 14 -2.05 -6.24 -10.42
N TYR A 15 -1.45 -5.33 -9.71
CA TYR A 15 -2.00 -4.00 -9.40
C TYR A 15 -0.88 -2.99 -9.21
N ASP A 16 -1.22 -1.70 -9.25
CA ASP A 16 -0.27 -0.61 -9.11
C ASP A 16 -0.04 -0.30 -7.62
N ALA A 17 0.92 -1.01 -7.01
CA ALA A 17 1.25 -0.83 -5.61
C ALA A 17 1.92 0.52 -5.33
N ASP A 18 2.73 1.03 -6.26
CA ASP A 18 3.39 2.33 -6.09
C ASP A 18 2.36 3.45 -6.05
N LEU A 19 1.39 3.44 -6.94
CA LEU A 19 0.29 4.41 -6.93
C LEU A 19 -0.53 4.29 -5.65
N GLN A 20 -0.91 3.08 -5.26
CA GLN A 20 -1.65 2.83 -4.03
C GLN A 20 -0.97 3.45 -2.82
N LEU A 21 0.31 3.14 -2.64
CA LEU A 21 1.05 3.59 -1.45
C LEU A 21 1.30 5.09 -1.46
N SER A 22 1.62 5.67 -2.62
CA SER A 22 1.85 7.12 -2.70
C SER A 22 0.58 7.91 -2.41
N MET A 23 -0.56 7.49 -2.94
CA MET A 23 -1.85 8.13 -2.68
C MET A 23 -2.28 7.95 -1.22
N ALA A 24 -2.07 6.76 -0.66
CA ALA A 24 -2.41 6.50 0.74
C ALA A 24 -1.58 7.36 1.69
N ARG A 25 -0.29 7.49 1.43
CA ARG A 25 0.60 8.34 2.26
C ARG A 25 0.25 9.81 2.13
N MET A 26 -0.03 10.29 0.91
CA MET A 26 -0.41 11.69 0.71
C MET A 26 -1.72 12.02 1.42
N ASN A 27 -2.73 11.16 1.31
CA ASN A 27 -4.01 11.38 1.98
C ASN A 27 -3.86 11.27 3.51
N ALA A 28 -2.99 10.40 3.99
CA ALA A 28 -2.71 10.30 5.41
C ALA A 28 -2.14 11.61 5.98
N VAL A 29 -1.11 12.18 5.31
CA VAL A 29 -0.53 13.45 5.79
C VAL A 29 -1.53 14.59 5.70
N LYS A 30 -2.37 14.64 4.66
CA LYS A 30 -3.44 15.65 4.56
C LYS A 30 -4.44 15.54 5.71
N ALA A 31 -4.83 14.33 6.08
CA ALA A 31 -5.73 14.10 7.20
C ALA A 31 -5.09 14.51 8.53
N MET A 32 -3.81 14.22 8.71
CA MET A 32 -3.06 14.61 9.91
C MET A 32 -2.95 16.14 10.02
N ILE A 33 -2.73 16.83 8.91
CA ILE A 33 -2.72 18.30 8.88
C ILE A 33 -4.08 18.85 9.29
N ALA A 34 -5.16 18.28 8.79
CA ALA A 34 -6.51 18.70 9.16
C ALA A 34 -6.78 18.55 10.64
N GLU A 35 -6.10 17.65 11.32
CA GLU A 35 -6.19 17.45 12.78
C GLU A 35 -5.15 18.25 13.57
N GLY A 36 -4.34 19.08 12.90
CA GLY A 36 -3.45 20.02 13.56
C GLY A 36 -1.95 19.78 13.42
N LEU A 37 -1.53 18.81 12.62
CA LEU A 37 -0.10 18.60 12.39
C LEU A 37 0.47 19.79 11.60
N PRO A 38 1.60 20.41 12.06
CA PRO A 38 2.19 21.55 11.37
C PRO A 38 2.93 21.13 10.09
N LEU A 39 3.27 22.09 9.27
CA LEU A 39 3.93 21.97 7.99
C LEU A 39 2.96 21.67 6.83
N ASN A 40 3.43 21.90 5.62
CA ASN A 40 2.65 21.62 4.43
C ASN A 40 2.72 20.12 4.08
N HIS A 41 1.77 19.68 3.26
CA HIS A 41 1.66 18.27 2.93
C HIS A 41 2.86 17.73 2.13
N GLU A 42 3.51 18.55 1.32
CA GLU A 42 4.67 18.13 0.54
C GLU A 42 5.86 17.78 1.44
N SER A 43 6.16 18.65 2.41
CA SER A 43 7.24 18.42 3.37
C SER A 43 6.96 17.20 4.24
N LEU A 44 5.73 17.04 4.71
CA LEU A 44 5.34 15.90 5.53
C LEU A 44 5.38 14.59 4.72
N TYR A 45 4.95 14.64 3.46
CA TYR A 45 5.04 13.47 2.59
C TYR A 45 6.49 13.02 2.41
N MET A 46 7.41 13.95 2.16
CA MET A 46 8.83 13.63 2.02
C MET A 46 9.42 13.05 3.31
N MET A 47 9.05 13.59 4.46
CA MET A 47 9.48 13.06 5.76
C MET A 47 8.95 11.65 5.98
N LEU A 48 7.68 11.40 5.63
CA LEU A 48 7.07 10.09 5.75
C LEU A 48 7.76 9.07 4.83
N GLU A 49 8.06 9.45 3.59
CA GLU A 49 8.81 8.61 2.64
C GLU A 49 10.17 8.21 3.22
N GLN A 50 10.87 9.15 3.86
CA GLN A 50 12.16 8.87 4.49
C GLN A 50 12.01 7.90 5.66
N ILE A 51 10.97 8.06 6.47
CA ILE A 51 10.67 7.14 7.58
C ILE A 51 10.39 5.73 7.06
N VAL A 52 9.61 5.61 5.99
CA VAL A 52 9.31 4.31 5.37
C VAL A 52 10.61 3.64 4.88
N LYS A 53 11.53 4.41 4.29
CA LYS A 53 12.83 3.89 3.88
C LYS A 53 13.64 3.36 5.06
N GLU A 54 13.65 4.08 6.17
CA GLU A 54 14.45 3.71 7.34
C GLU A 54 13.88 2.51 8.10
N TYR A 55 12.55 2.46 8.27
CA TYR A 55 11.89 1.44 9.09
C TYR A 55 11.31 0.28 8.28
N GLY A 56 11.22 0.42 6.96
CA GLY A 56 10.62 -0.59 6.09
C GLY A 56 9.11 -0.44 5.94
N VAL A 57 8.58 -0.96 4.82
CA VAL A 57 7.16 -0.80 4.46
C VAL A 57 6.21 -1.51 5.42
N HIS A 58 6.67 -2.53 6.12
CA HIS A 58 5.84 -3.32 7.04
C HIS A 58 5.88 -2.85 8.49
N PHE A 59 6.70 -1.83 8.79
CA PHE A 59 6.73 -1.24 10.13
C PHE A 59 5.37 -0.61 10.45
N PRO A 60 4.75 -0.92 11.63
CA PRO A 60 3.35 -0.54 11.86
C PRO A 60 3.15 0.88 12.39
N LYS A 61 4.22 1.61 12.72
CA LYS A 61 4.12 2.89 13.43
C LYS A 61 4.80 4.06 12.73
N HIS A 62 4.73 4.12 11.39
CA HIS A 62 5.33 5.22 10.63
C HIS A 62 4.80 6.59 11.06
N PHE A 63 3.51 6.71 11.33
CA PHE A 63 2.89 7.99 11.72
C PHE A 63 3.31 8.43 13.12
N ASP A 64 3.51 7.47 14.03
CA ASP A 64 4.04 7.74 15.36
C ASP A 64 5.44 8.37 15.26
N ILE A 65 6.31 7.81 14.43
CA ILE A 65 7.65 8.32 14.18
C ILE A 65 7.60 9.72 13.56
N LEU A 66 6.68 9.95 12.63
CA LEU A 66 6.51 11.27 11.99
C LEU A 66 6.19 12.35 13.03
N VAL A 67 5.22 12.10 13.90
CA VAL A 67 4.83 13.02 14.97
C VAL A 67 6.00 13.26 15.91
N GLU A 68 6.73 12.21 16.30
CA GLU A 68 7.89 12.29 17.17
C GLU A 68 9.01 13.16 16.56
N ARG A 69 9.33 12.96 15.28
CA ARG A 69 10.38 13.73 14.58
C ARG A 69 10.06 15.20 14.42
N LEU A 70 8.79 15.54 14.39
CA LEU A 70 8.37 16.94 14.33
C LEU A 70 8.45 17.64 15.69
N GLY A 71 8.73 16.89 16.76
CA GLY A 71 8.74 17.45 18.11
C GLY A 71 7.37 17.89 18.60
N VAL A 72 6.31 17.44 17.96
CA VAL A 72 4.94 17.73 18.35
C VAL A 72 4.54 16.82 19.50
N LYS A 73 3.77 17.34 20.44
CA LYS A 73 3.24 16.55 21.55
C LYS A 73 2.49 15.34 21.00
N TYR A 74 2.71 14.18 21.59
CA TYR A 74 2.02 12.95 21.20
C TYR A 74 0.51 13.16 21.16
N SER A 75 -0.08 12.85 20.03
CA SER A 75 -1.51 13.01 19.79
C SER A 75 -2.09 11.75 19.14
N PRO A 76 -2.79 10.92 19.89
CA PRO A 76 -3.46 9.74 19.33
C PRO A 76 -4.46 10.12 18.24
N ARG A 77 -5.10 11.28 18.35
CA ARG A 77 -6.07 11.75 17.36
C ARG A 77 -5.43 12.02 16.01
N ILE A 78 -4.29 12.70 15.99
CA ILE A 78 -3.56 12.99 14.75
C ILE A 78 -3.09 11.68 14.10
N ILE A 79 -2.53 10.78 14.89
CA ILE A 79 -2.06 9.48 14.40
C ILE A 79 -3.23 8.66 13.86
N ALA A 80 -4.35 8.61 14.56
CA ALA A 80 -5.54 7.89 14.14
C ALA A 80 -6.09 8.44 12.81
N ALA A 81 -6.07 9.74 12.61
CA ALA A 81 -6.48 10.35 11.35
C ALA A 81 -5.62 9.87 10.18
N GLY A 82 -4.31 9.81 10.39
CA GLY A 82 -3.37 9.29 9.40
C GLY A 82 -3.62 7.82 9.07
N VAL A 83 -3.75 6.99 10.11
CA VAL A 83 -4.01 5.55 9.96
C VAL A 83 -5.32 5.30 9.21
N LEU A 84 -6.37 6.01 9.58
CA LEU A 84 -7.70 5.85 8.95
C LEU A 84 -7.67 6.23 7.48
N ALA A 85 -7.14 7.42 7.16
CA ALA A 85 -7.04 7.89 5.79
C ALA A 85 -6.16 6.97 4.92
N TYR A 86 -5.07 6.50 5.48
CA TYR A 86 -4.18 5.54 4.81
C TYR A 86 -4.92 4.25 4.45
N ARG A 87 -5.65 3.70 5.41
CA ARG A 87 -6.42 2.46 5.21
C ARG A 87 -7.49 2.62 4.15
N GLU A 88 -8.28 3.68 4.24
CA GLU A 88 -9.36 3.95 3.30
C GLU A 88 -8.83 4.14 1.88
N THR A 89 -7.77 4.93 1.72
CA THR A 89 -7.15 5.17 0.42
C THR A 89 -6.54 3.89 -0.14
N SER A 90 -5.84 3.13 0.69
CA SER A 90 -5.26 1.84 0.28
C SER A 90 -6.31 0.91 -0.30
N ASN A 91 -7.48 0.85 0.33
CA ASN A 91 -8.58 0.00 -0.14
C ASN A 91 -9.14 0.46 -1.49
N VAL A 92 -9.22 1.77 -1.72
CA VAL A 92 -9.70 2.33 -2.98
C VAL A 92 -8.76 1.96 -4.14
N TYR A 93 -7.46 2.02 -3.93
CA TYR A 93 -6.46 1.77 -4.96
C TYR A 93 -6.02 0.32 -5.07
N LEU A 94 -6.52 -0.57 -4.22
CA LEU A 94 -6.22 -1.99 -4.31
C LEU A 94 -7.17 -2.66 -5.31
N LYS A 95 -6.87 -2.46 -6.58
CA LYS A 95 -7.65 -3.00 -7.70
C LYS A 95 -6.70 -3.55 -8.75
N PRO A 96 -7.00 -4.71 -9.36
CA PRO A 96 -6.14 -5.25 -10.40
C PRO A 96 -6.11 -4.34 -11.63
N TYR A 97 -5.02 -4.40 -12.38
CA TYR A 97 -4.99 -3.78 -13.70
C TYR A 97 -6.12 -4.36 -14.57
N PRO A 98 -6.67 -3.56 -15.50
CA PRO A 98 -7.82 -4.01 -16.30
C PRO A 98 -7.59 -5.28 -17.12
N ASP A 99 -6.36 -5.57 -17.50
CA ASP A 99 -6.01 -6.74 -18.30
C ASP A 99 -5.72 -8.00 -17.49
N VAL A 100 -5.67 -7.91 -16.15
CA VAL A 100 -5.29 -9.04 -15.29
C VAL A 100 -6.31 -10.18 -15.39
N GLN A 101 -7.56 -9.91 -15.11
CA GLN A 101 -8.57 -10.96 -15.08
C GLN A 101 -8.75 -11.62 -16.45
N PRO A 102 -8.90 -10.89 -17.57
CA PRO A 102 -8.96 -11.51 -18.88
C PRO A 102 -7.75 -12.35 -19.23
N THR A 103 -6.55 -11.88 -18.88
CA THR A 103 -5.31 -12.61 -19.16
C THR A 103 -5.22 -13.91 -18.36
N LEU A 104 -5.54 -13.88 -17.06
CA LEU A 104 -5.52 -15.07 -16.23
C LEU A 104 -6.54 -16.11 -16.70
N LEU A 105 -7.72 -15.66 -17.07
CA LEU A 105 -8.77 -16.55 -17.61
C LEU A 105 -8.34 -17.18 -18.94
N ALA A 106 -7.75 -16.40 -19.84
CA ALA A 106 -7.26 -16.90 -21.11
C ALA A 106 -6.16 -17.95 -20.95
N LEU A 107 -5.23 -17.72 -20.02
CA LEU A 107 -4.16 -18.66 -19.74
C LEU A 107 -4.69 -19.96 -19.11
N ARG A 108 -5.64 -19.83 -18.18
CA ARG A 108 -6.30 -20.99 -17.57
C ARG A 108 -7.00 -21.84 -18.64
N ASP A 109 -7.69 -21.22 -19.56
CA ASP A 109 -8.40 -21.91 -20.62
C ASP A 109 -7.47 -22.65 -21.59
N LYS A 110 -6.21 -22.22 -21.67
CA LYS A 110 -5.15 -22.91 -22.42
C LYS A 110 -4.46 -24.01 -21.63
N GLY A 111 -4.92 -24.30 -20.41
CA GLY A 111 -4.35 -25.36 -19.58
C GLY A 111 -3.06 -24.97 -18.85
N VAL A 112 -2.72 -23.68 -18.82
CA VAL A 112 -1.54 -23.22 -18.10
C VAL A 112 -1.83 -23.18 -16.59
N LYS A 113 -0.91 -23.70 -15.80
CA LYS A 113 -0.99 -23.62 -14.33
C LYS A 113 -0.44 -22.27 -13.86
N LEU A 114 -1.21 -21.56 -13.06
CA LEU A 114 -0.90 -20.23 -12.59
C LEU A 114 -0.52 -20.24 -11.12
N TYR A 115 0.55 -19.51 -10.77
CA TYR A 115 1.07 -19.42 -9.42
C TYR A 115 1.30 -17.96 -9.07
N LEU A 116 1.20 -17.64 -7.80
CA LEU A 116 1.48 -16.30 -7.28
C LEU A 116 2.68 -16.38 -6.34
N ILE A 117 3.67 -15.53 -6.54
CA ILE A 117 4.82 -15.39 -5.67
C ILE A 117 4.83 -14.00 -5.09
N THR A 118 4.86 -13.91 -3.77
CA THR A 118 4.92 -12.64 -3.07
C THR A 118 5.69 -12.79 -1.76
N SER A 119 6.25 -11.69 -1.25
CA SER A 119 6.93 -11.66 0.03
C SER A 119 6.25 -10.67 0.97
N GLY A 120 6.36 -10.92 2.27
CA GLY A 120 5.77 -10.08 3.29
C GLY A 120 5.02 -10.89 4.34
N PRO A 121 4.46 -10.25 5.36
CA PRO A 121 3.68 -10.94 6.39
C PRO A 121 2.51 -11.69 5.75
N PRO A 122 2.34 -13.00 6.05
CA PRO A 122 1.35 -13.82 5.36
C PRO A 122 -0.08 -13.28 5.42
N VAL A 123 -0.52 -12.80 6.58
CA VAL A 123 -1.87 -12.28 6.73
C VAL A 123 -2.09 -11.04 5.85
N LYS A 124 -1.11 -10.14 5.79
CA LYS A 124 -1.19 -8.95 4.93
C LYS A 124 -1.29 -9.32 3.46
N GLN A 125 -0.48 -10.28 3.02
CA GLN A 125 -0.46 -10.70 1.62
C GLN A 125 -1.77 -11.40 1.24
N TRP A 126 -2.33 -12.24 2.10
CA TRP A 126 -3.63 -12.85 1.87
C TRP A 126 -4.77 -11.82 1.84
N GLN A 127 -4.70 -10.77 2.68
CA GLN A 127 -5.69 -9.67 2.62
C GLN A 127 -5.68 -9.01 1.24
N LYS A 128 -4.51 -8.77 0.67
CA LYS A 128 -4.37 -8.21 -0.69
C LYS A 128 -4.97 -9.15 -1.74
N ILE A 129 -4.60 -10.43 -1.69
CA ILE A 129 -5.05 -11.44 -2.65
C ILE A 129 -6.58 -11.55 -2.62
N LEU A 130 -7.16 -11.65 -1.45
CA LEU A 130 -8.61 -11.77 -1.30
C LEU A 130 -9.34 -10.50 -1.74
N SER A 131 -8.72 -9.34 -1.58
CA SER A 131 -9.32 -8.06 -1.98
C SER A 131 -9.27 -7.82 -3.49
N LEU A 132 -8.29 -8.41 -4.18
CA LEU A 132 -8.10 -8.22 -5.62
C LEU A 132 -9.06 -9.03 -6.49
N ASN A 133 -9.60 -10.02 -6.00
CA ASN A 133 -10.45 -11.00 -6.67
C ASN A 133 -11.15 -10.55 -7.94
#